data_3cd0418edaa6c965b63dbb6442388621
#
_entry.id   3cd0418edaa6c965b63dbb6442388621
#
_cell.length_a   1.000
_cell.length_b   1.000
_cell.length_c   1.000
_cell.angle_alpha   90.00
_cell.angle_beta   90.00
_cell.angle_gamma   90.00
#
_symmetry.space_group_name_H-M   'P 1'
#
loop_
_entity.id
_entity.type
_entity.pdbx_description
1 polymer ?
#
loop_
_entity_poly.entity_id
_entity_poly.type
_entity_poly.pdbx_seq_one_letter_code
_entity_poly.pdbx_strand_id
1 'polypeptide(L)'
;MVKVENLSKEFIMHIRNDAQIEGFEGICLEVEAGTLTAVTGPSGCGKSSLLKCIYRTYTPTGGHVWYTRENGEQTDLATAEPWEIIELRKQEIGYVSQFFSVIPRVSAMDILVQTQTSRGVEEKAAREKAEEYLSCVGISKSLWDMYPATFSGGEKQRLNIANALITKPRFLLLDEPTASLD
;
A
#
# COMPACT_ATOMS: atom_id res chain seq x y z
N MET A 1 -5.16 -13.27 7.65
CA MET A 1 -3.83 -13.90 7.83
C MET A 1 -3.08 -13.86 6.50
N VAL A 2 -1.79 -13.60 6.54
CA VAL A 2 -0.91 -13.65 5.35
C VAL A 2 0.24 -14.60 5.64
N LYS A 3 0.50 -15.52 4.73
CA LYS A 3 1.63 -16.45 4.82
C LYS A 3 2.45 -16.35 3.55
N VAL A 4 3.74 -16.12 3.69
CA VAL A 4 4.71 -16.03 2.60
C VAL A 4 5.61 -17.26 2.67
N GLU A 5 5.76 -17.95 1.54
CA GLU A 5 6.51 -19.22 1.44
C GLU A 5 7.53 -19.14 0.30
N ASN A 6 8.81 -19.20 0.66
CA ASN A 6 9.95 -19.22 -0.26
C ASN A 6 9.90 -18.10 -1.33
N LEU A 7 9.39 -16.92 -0.94
CA LEU A 7 9.21 -15.81 -1.86
C LEU A 7 10.56 -15.26 -2.30
N SER A 8 10.71 -15.08 -3.62
CA SER A 8 11.94 -14.57 -4.23
C SER A 8 11.62 -13.53 -5.29
N LYS A 9 12.52 -12.55 -5.46
CA LYS A 9 12.42 -11.55 -6.50
C LYS A 9 13.78 -11.22 -7.11
N GLU A 10 13.89 -11.43 -8.39
CA GLU A 10 14.99 -10.98 -9.22
C GLU A 10 14.53 -9.86 -10.15
N PHE A 11 15.41 -8.89 -10.40
CA PHE A 11 15.20 -7.81 -11.35
C PHE A 11 16.17 -7.97 -12.53
N ILE A 12 15.66 -7.80 -13.75
CA ILE A 12 16.49 -7.81 -14.97
C ILE A 12 16.72 -6.36 -15.39
N MET A 13 17.98 -5.92 -15.42
CA MET A 13 18.36 -4.59 -15.90
C MET A 13 18.73 -4.65 -17.40
N HIS A 14 17.78 -4.43 -18.28
CA HIS A 14 17.99 -4.41 -19.73
C HIS A 14 19.03 -3.37 -20.20
N ILE A 15 19.23 -2.28 -19.44
CA ILE A 15 20.20 -1.21 -19.76
C ILE A 15 21.66 -1.66 -19.53
N ARG A 16 21.89 -2.74 -18.78
CA ARG A 16 23.22 -3.28 -18.44
C ARG A 16 23.40 -4.72 -18.92
N ASN A 17 23.19 -4.96 -20.21
CA ASN A 17 23.33 -6.30 -20.83
C ASN A 17 22.57 -7.40 -20.09
N ASP A 18 21.30 -7.13 -19.71
CA ASP A 18 20.43 -8.06 -18.98
C ASP A 18 21.03 -8.54 -17.64
N ALA A 19 21.79 -7.68 -16.97
CA ALA A 19 22.32 -8.01 -15.65
C ALA A 19 21.17 -8.32 -14.67
N GLN A 20 21.22 -9.48 -14.06
CA GLN A 20 20.30 -9.89 -12.99
C GLN A 20 20.73 -9.25 -11.68
N ILE A 21 19.79 -8.62 -11.00
CA ILE A 21 19.96 -8.08 -9.65
C ILE A 21 19.01 -8.83 -8.73
N GLU A 22 19.58 -9.50 -7.76
CA GLU A 22 18.82 -10.13 -6.69
C GLU A 22 18.16 -9.06 -5.82
N GLY A 23 16.82 -9.12 -5.72
CA GLY A 23 16.06 -8.28 -4.82
C GLY A 23 16.00 -8.89 -3.41
N PHE A 24 15.64 -10.15 -3.34
CA PHE A 24 15.65 -11.02 -2.16
C PHE A 24 15.34 -12.47 -2.57
N GLU A 25 15.75 -13.44 -1.76
CA GLU A 25 15.56 -14.87 -2.05
C GLU A 25 15.03 -15.63 -0.83
N GLY A 26 14.10 -16.56 -1.08
CA GLY A 26 13.67 -17.59 -0.13
C GLY A 26 12.99 -17.08 1.14
N ILE A 27 12.35 -15.91 1.11
CA ILE A 27 11.73 -15.32 2.29
C ILE A 27 10.51 -16.12 2.73
N CYS A 28 10.47 -16.49 4.00
CA CYS A 28 9.31 -17.08 4.67
C CYS A 28 8.91 -16.20 5.85
N LEU A 29 7.63 -15.84 5.94
CA LEU A 29 7.05 -15.13 7.07
C LEU A 29 5.56 -15.40 7.19
N GLU A 30 5.03 -15.21 8.38
CA GLU A 30 3.61 -15.33 8.67
C GLU A 30 3.13 -14.12 9.47
N VAL A 31 1.97 -13.58 9.09
CA VAL A 31 1.34 -12.43 9.74
C VAL A 31 -0.06 -12.85 10.16
N GLU A 32 -0.27 -12.96 11.45
CA GLU A 32 -1.57 -13.30 12.03
C GLU A 32 -2.51 -12.09 12.08
N ALA A 33 -3.81 -12.35 12.16
CA ALA A 33 -4.80 -11.29 12.35
C ALA A 33 -4.60 -10.60 13.71
N GLY A 34 -4.71 -9.26 13.70
CA GLY A 34 -4.55 -8.44 14.91
C GLY A 34 -3.11 -8.26 15.38
N THR A 35 -2.12 -8.70 14.62
CA THR A 35 -0.69 -8.52 14.94
C THR A 35 -0.06 -7.41 14.11
N LEU A 36 1.03 -6.85 14.64
CA LEU A 36 1.95 -5.95 13.94
C LEU A 36 3.28 -6.68 13.74
N THR A 37 3.64 -6.92 12.48
CA THR A 37 4.91 -7.55 12.11
C THR A 37 5.84 -6.53 11.49
N ALA A 38 7.06 -6.39 12.02
CA ALA A 38 8.07 -5.49 11.49
C ALA A 38 9.13 -6.27 10.67
N VAL A 39 9.36 -5.80 9.44
CA VAL A 39 10.46 -6.27 8.60
C VAL A 39 11.64 -5.34 8.79
N THR A 40 12.71 -5.83 9.39
CA THR A 40 13.93 -5.06 9.70
C THR A 40 15.13 -5.55 8.90
N GLY A 41 16.10 -4.67 8.69
CA GLY A 41 17.35 -5.01 7.97
C GLY A 41 18.02 -3.75 7.40
N PRO A 42 19.25 -3.87 6.88
CA PRO A 42 20.00 -2.74 6.32
C PRO A 42 19.29 -2.11 5.12
N SER A 43 19.68 -0.88 4.77
CA SER A 43 19.18 -0.23 3.56
C SER A 43 19.59 -1.04 2.33
N GLY A 44 18.68 -1.17 1.36
CA GLY A 44 18.93 -1.89 0.12
C GLY A 44 18.76 -3.42 0.18
N CYS A 45 18.48 -4.02 1.35
CA CYS A 45 18.31 -5.48 1.47
C CYS A 45 16.97 -6.04 0.94
N GLY A 46 16.17 -5.23 0.21
CA GLY A 46 14.96 -5.71 -0.44
C GLY A 46 13.65 -5.56 0.36
N LYS A 47 13.62 -4.89 1.53
CA LYS A 47 12.39 -4.71 2.34
C LYS A 47 11.20 -4.14 1.55
N SER A 48 11.40 -3.02 0.89
CA SER A 48 10.36 -2.39 0.04
C SER A 48 9.98 -3.28 -1.16
N SER A 49 10.94 -4.03 -1.71
CA SER A 49 10.68 -5.00 -2.78
C SER A 49 9.81 -6.14 -2.30
N LEU A 50 10.05 -6.65 -1.08
CA LEU A 50 9.22 -7.65 -0.43
C LEU A 50 7.78 -7.15 -0.25
N LEU A 51 7.59 -5.97 0.35
CA LEU A 51 6.26 -5.38 0.53
C LEU A 51 5.54 -5.17 -0.81
N LYS A 52 6.25 -4.72 -1.85
CA LYS A 52 5.69 -4.55 -3.21
C LYS A 52 5.37 -5.88 -3.89
N CYS A 53 6.08 -6.96 -3.58
CA CYS A 53 5.71 -8.31 -4.04
C CYS A 53 4.47 -8.81 -3.31
N ILE A 54 4.36 -8.62 -2.00
CA ILE A 54 3.15 -8.99 -1.24
C ILE A 54 1.93 -8.18 -1.72
N TYR A 55 2.09 -6.88 -1.94
CA TYR A 55 1.04 -6.02 -2.52
C TYR A 55 0.81 -6.29 -4.00
N ARG A 56 1.68 -7.09 -4.66
CA ARG A 56 1.61 -7.46 -6.07
C ARG A 56 1.88 -6.31 -7.06
N THR A 57 2.51 -5.21 -6.60
CA THR A 57 3.07 -4.18 -7.51
C THR A 57 4.20 -4.77 -8.34
N TYR A 58 5.01 -5.62 -7.73
CA TYR A 58 5.99 -6.46 -8.42
C TYR A 58 5.48 -7.91 -8.46
N THR A 59 5.61 -8.55 -9.60
CA THR A 59 5.41 -9.99 -9.72
C THR A 59 6.62 -10.71 -9.13
N PRO A 60 6.46 -11.58 -8.12
CA PRO A 60 7.55 -12.43 -7.63
C PRO A 60 8.13 -13.30 -8.75
N THR A 61 9.38 -13.70 -8.61
CA THR A 61 10.02 -14.68 -9.52
C THR A 61 9.88 -16.11 -9.02
N GLY A 62 9.54 -16.30 -7.74
CA GLY A 62 9.29 -17.61 -7.14
C GLY A 62 8.60 -17.49 -5.80
N GLY A 63 8.06 -18.61 -5.31
CA GLY A 63 7.36 -18.70 -4.04
C GLY A 63 5.89 -18.29 -4.10
N HIS A 64 5.26 -18.23 -2.92
CA HIS A 64 3.82 -18.00 -2.76
C HIS A 64 3.53 -16.95 -1.70
N VAL A 65 2.39 -16.26 -1.85
CA VAL A 65 1.86 -15.30 -0.88
C VAL A 65 0.39 -15.62 -0.65
N TRP A 66 0.12 -16.43 0.36
CA TRP A 66 -1.23 -16.84 0.72
C TRP A 66 -1.93 -15.76 1.55
N TYR A 67 -3.00 -15.22 1.03
CA TYR A 67 -3.90 -14.30 1.72
C TYR A 67 -5.19 -15.03 2.11
N THR A 68 -5.52 -15.05 3.39
CA THR A 68 -6.77 -15.65 3.89
C THR A 68 -7.80 -14.54 4.10
N ARG A 69 -8.87 -14.58 3.33
CA ARG A 69 -10.03 -13.67 3.41
C ARG A 69 -10.86 -13.90 4.68
N GLU A 70 -11.82 -13.03 4.93
CA GLU A 70 -12.73 -13.14 6.07
C GLU A 70 -13.58 -14.42 6.05
N ASN A 71 -14.00 -14.83 4.87
CA ASN A 71 -14.77 -16.06 4.65
C ASN A 71 -13.94 -17.35 4.74
N GLY A 72 -12.64 -17.24 5.05
CA GLY A 72 -11.71 -18.38 5.13
C GLY A 72 -11.12 -18.80 3.77
N GLU A 73 -11.55 -18.22 2.68
CA GLU A 73 -10.99 -18.48 1.36
C GLU A 73 -9.53 -18.01 1.27
N GLN A 74 -8.69 -18.81 0.64
CA GLN A 74 -7.27 -18.48 0.43
C GLN A 74 -7.01 -18.15 -1.03
N THR A 75 -6.32 -17.02 -1.26
CA THR A 75 -5.85 -16.61 -2.57
C THR A 75 -4.32 -16.50 -2.54
N ASP A 76 -3.65 -17.12 -3.50
CA ASP A 76 -2.21 -16.92 -3.68
C ASP A 76 -1.98 -15.62 -4.48
N LEU A 77 -1.59 -14.55 -3.78
CA LEU A 77 -1.32 -13.26 -4.41
C LEU A 77 -0.19 -13.32 -5.44
N ALA A 78 0.74 -14.28 -5.34
CA ALA A 78 1.85 -14.41 -6.28
C ALA A 78 1.40 -14.83 -7.69
N THR A 79 0.31 -15.61 -7.77
CA THR A 79 -0.20 -16.19 -9.03
C THR A 79 -1.60 -15.71 -9.41
N ALA A 80 -2.30 -15.01 -8.50
CA ALA A 80 -3.65 -14.51 -8.74
C ALA A 80 -3.75 -13.62 -9.99
N GLU A 81 -4.88 -13.67 -10.62
CA GLU A 81 -5.19 -12.88 -11.80
C GLU A 81 -5.22 -11.36 -11.48
N PRO A 82 -4.82 -10.48 -12.42
CA PRO A 82 -4.75 -9.04 -12.17
C PRO A 82 -6.06 -8.43 -11.66
N TRP A 83 -7.20 -8.90 -12.12
CA TRP A 83 -8.50 -8.40 -11.68
C TRP A 83 -8.80 -8.78 -10.21
N GLU A 84 -8.38 -9.96 -9.76
CA GLU A 84 -8.50 -10.41 -8.37
C GLU A 84 -7.67 -9.52 -7.42
N ILE A 85 -6.44 -9.23 -7.83
CA ILE A 85 -5.55 -8.32 -7.08
C ILE A 85 -6.16 -6.92 -6.97
N ILE A 86 -6.76 -6.40 -8.05
CA ILE A 86 -7.43 -5.09 -8.02
C ILE A 86 -8.60 -5.10 -7.04
N GLU A 87 -9.39 -6.16 -7.02
CA GLU A 87 -10.53 -6.30 -6.12
C GLU A 87 -10.08 -6.39 -4.65
N LEU A 88 -9.06 -7.20 -4.35
CA LEU A 88 -8.49 -7.31 -3.01
C LEU A 88 -7.91 -5.97 -2.52
N ARG A 89 -7.23 -5.23 -3.37
CA ARG A 89 -6.72 -3.90 -3.03
C ARG A 89 -7.83 -2.89 -2.78
N LYS A 90 -8.93 -3.00 -3.49
CA LYS A 90 -10.08 -2.13 -3.24
C LYS A 90 -10.75 -2.42 -1.90
N GLN A 91 -10.82 -3.67 -1.50
CA GLN A 91 -11.67 -4.08 -0.38
C GLN A 91 -10.90 -4.40 0.90
N GLU A 92 -9.76 -5.07 0.79
CA GLU A 92 -9.14 -5.74 1.92
C GLU A 92 -7.68 -5.34 2.19
N ILE A 93 -6.91 -4.93 1.17
CA ILE A 93 -5.47 -4.71 1.32
C ILE A 93 -5.12 -3.24 1.08
N GLY A 94 -4.59 -2.58 2.11
CA GLY A 94 -4.07 -1.22 2.02
C GLY A 94 -2.55 -1.19 1.88
N TYR A 95 -2.02 -0.13 1.25
CA TYR A 95 -0.59 0.08 1.13
C TYR A 95 -0.24 1.56 1.33
N VAL A 96 0.63 1.83 2.28
CA VAL A 96 1.25 3.15 2.48
C VAL A 96 2.65 3.07 1.91
N SER A 97 2.89 3.78 0.82
CA SER A 97 4.19 3.85 0.16
C SER A 97 5.13 4.83 0.86
N GLN A 98 6.44 4.63 0.71
CA GLN A 98 7.46 5.55 1.17
C GLN A 98 7.30 6.96 0.58
N PHE A 99 6.91 7.03 -0.70
CA PHE A 99 6.66 8.28 -1.41
C PHE A 99 5.23 8.30 -1.93
N PHE A 100 4.46 9.31 -1.55
CA PHE A 100 3.12 9.50 -2.06
C PHE A 100 3.13 10.03 -3.50
N SER A 101 2.59 9.23 -4.43
CA SER A 101 2.43 9.66 -5.82
C SER A 101 1.25 10.61 -5.93
N VAL A 102 1.55 11.89 -6.15
CA VAL A 102 0.54 12.94 -6.26
C VAL A 102 -0.14 12.89 -7.62
N ILE A 103 -1.47 12.86 -7.64
CA ILE A 103 -2.26 13.02 -8.86
C ILE A 103 -2.35 14.52 -9.16
N PRO A 104 -1.88 15.00 -10.33
CA PRO A 104 -1.95 16.41 -10.68
C PRO A 104 -3.39 16.93 -10.68
N ARG A 105 -3.61 18.12 -10.13
CA ARG A 105 -4.90 18.82 -10.15
C ARG A 105 -6.06 18.12 -9.44
N VAL A 106 -5.77 17.19 -8.54
CA VAL A 106 -6.74 16.57 -7.64
C VAL A 106 -6.46 17.06 -6.22
N SER A 107 -7.49 17.57 -5.53
CA SER A 107 -7.32 18.08 -4.16
C SER A 107 -7.16 16.94 -3.15
N ALA A 108 -6.65 17.24 -1.95
CA ALA A 108 -6.52 16.26 -0.87
C ALA A 108 -7.90 15.66 -0.51
N MET A 109 -8.94 16.49 -0.47
CA MET A 109 -10.33 16.05 -0.26
C MET A 109 -10.78 15.08 -1.34
N ASP A 110 -10.60 15.46 -2.62
CA ASP A 110 -11.08 14.65 -3.75
C ASP A 110 -10.38 13.30 -3.82
N ILE A 111 -9.11 13.20 -3.45
CA ILE A 111 -8.38 11.92 -3.39
C ILE A 111 -9.10 10.96 -2.44
N LEU A 112 -9.45 11.39 -1.23
CA LEU A 112 -10.11 10.55 -0.26
C LEU A 112 -11.56 10.24 -0.67
N VAL A 113 -12.28 11.22 -1.20
CA VAL A 113 -13.65 11.04 -1.72
C VAL A 113 -13.66 10.02 -2.85
N GLN A 114 -12.78 10.16 -3.84
CA GLN A 114 -12.68 9.22 -4.96
C GLN A 114 -12.34 7.80 -4.49
N THR A 115 -11.48 7.67 -3.48
CA THR A 115 -11.16 6.37 -2.89
C THR A 115 -12.40 5.69 -2.31
N GLN A 116 -13.31 6.43 -1.67
CA GLN A 116 -14.55 5.89 -1.12
C GLN A 116 -15.62 5.66 -2.18
N THR A 117 -15.82 6.60 -3.11
CA THR A 117 -16.84 6.48 -4.17
C THR A 117 -16.52 5.34 -5.14
N SER A 118 -15.23 5.07 -5.42
CA SER A 118 -14.82 3.90 -6.21
C SER A 118 -15.21 2.55 -5.59
N ARG A 119 -15.56 2.55 -4.30
CA ARG A 119 -16.05 1.39 -3.53
C ARG A 119 -17.58 1.40 -3.39
N GLY A 120 -18.28 2.32 -4.06
CA GLY A 120 -19.73 2.44 -4.04
C GLY A 120 -20.29 3.23 -2.86
N VAL A 121 -19.45 3.95 -2.10
CA VAL A 121 -19.93 4.85 -1.03
C VAL A 121 -20.53 6.09 -1.68
N GLU A 122 -21.69 6.54 -1.20
CA GLU A 122 -22.37 7.76 -1.65
C GLU A 122 -21.48 8.97 -1.38
N GLU A 123 -21.46 9.95 -2.31
CA GLU A 123 -20.52 11.07 -2.33
C GLU A 123 -20.55 11.91 -1.03
N LYS A 124 -21.75 12.17 -0.52
CA LYS A 124 -21.90 12.94 0.73
C LYS A 124 -21.26 12.21 1.92
N ALA A 125 -21.56 10.92 2.06
CA ALA A 125 -20.98 10.10 3.12
C ALA A 125 -19.45 9.92 2.94
N ALA A 126 -18.98 9.83 1.70
CA ALA A 126 -17.56 9.80 1.37
C ALA A 126 -16.85 11.09 1.79
N ARG A 127 -17.49 12.25 1.58
CA ARG A 127 -16.93 13.55 1.97
C ARG A 127 -16.88 13.72 3.49
N GLU A 128 -17.94 13.38 4.21
CA GLU A 128 -17.97 13.42 5.68
C GLU A 128 -16.84 12.56 6.28
N LYS A 129 -16.64 11.38 5.72
CA LYS A 129 -15.57 10.48 6.13
C LYS A 129 -14.17 11.01 5.79
N ALA A 130 -14.01 11.63 4.61
CA ALA A 130 -12.76 12.27 4.21
C ALA A 130 -12.36 13.41 5.18
N GLU A 131 -13.33 14.23 5.61
CA GLU A 131 -13.12 15.29 6.62
C GLU A 131 -12.64 14.73 7.95
N GLU A 132 -13.25 13.62 8.40
CA GLU A 132 -12.84 12.92 9.62
C GLU A 132 -11.38 12.46 9.53
N TYR A 133 -11.00 11.78 8.45
CA TYR A 133 -9.66 11.23 8.29
C TYR A 133 -8.59 12.31 8.08
N LEU A 134 -8.88 13.37 7.30
CA LEU A 134 -7.97 14.51 7.14
C LEU A 134 -7.72 15.22 8.48
N SER A 135 -8.77 15.36 9.30
CA SER A 135 -8.65 15.92 10.66
C SER A 135 -7.83 15.00 11.57
N CYS A 136 -8.09 13.69 11.53
CA CYS A 136 -7.41 12.69 12.37
C CYS A 136 -5.89 12.67 12.13
N VAL A 137 -5.46 12.80 10.86
CA VAL A 137 -4.03 12.87 10.53
C VAL A 137 -3.42 14.26 10.64
N GLY A 138 -4.17 15.26 11.12
CA GLY A 138 -3.67 16.60 11.38
C GLY A 138 -3.38 17.43 10.13
N ILE A 139 -4.12 17.22 9.03
CA ILE A 139 -4.07 18.10 7.86
C ILE A 139 -5.00 19.30 8.08
N SER A 140 -4.44 20.52 8.02
CA SER A 140 -5.20 21.75 8.21
C SER A 140 -6.36 21.85 7.21
N LYS A 141 -7.52 22.36 7.68
CA LYS A 141 -8.69 22.60 6.81
C LYS A 141 -8.39 23.47 5.60
N SER A 142 -7.46 24.42 5.71
CA SER A 142 -7.03 25.27 4.60
C SER A 142 -6.35 24.52 3.45
N LEU A 143 -5.88 23.28 3.70
CA LEU A 143 -5.20 22.43 2.73
C LEU A 143 -6.12 21.40 2.06
N TRP A 144 -7.35 21.22 2.58
CA TRP A 144 -8.22 20.15 2.10
C TRP A 144 -8.57 20.26 0.62
N ASP A 145 -8.85 21.48 0.15
CA ASP A 145 -9.16 21.78 -1.26
C ASP A 145 -7.92 22.13 -2.09
N MET A 146 -6.73 22.03 -1.48
CA MET A 146 -5.45 22.30 -2.16
C MET A 146 -4.87 21.04 -2.80
N TYR A 147 -4.07 21.23 -3.83
CA TYR A 147 -3.38 20.13 -4.50
C TYR A 147 -2.18 19.65 -3.68
N PRO A 148 -2.05 18.34 -3.42
CA PRO A 148 -0.94 17.80 -2.64
C PRO A 148 0.46 18.05 -3.23
N ALA A 149 0.54 18.50 -4.49
CA ALA A 149 1.81 18.94 -5.08
C ALA A 149 2.49 20.06 -4.27
N THR A 150 1.69 20.90 -3.61
CA THR A 150 2.16 22.04 -2.79
C THR A 150 2.44 21.68 -1.34
N PHE A 151 2.13 20.46 -0.91
CA PHE A 151 2.29 20.00 0.46
C PHE A 151 3.76 19.74 0.81
N SER A 152 4.12 19.93 2.08
CA SER A 152 5.37 19.43 2.64
C SER A 152 5.47 17.90 2.57
N GLY A 153 6.65 17.34 2.75
CA GLY A 153 6.85 15.88 2.80
C GLY A 153 5.98 15.20 3.84
N GLY A 154 5.92 15.77 5.05
CA GLY A 154 5.10 15.24 6.14
C GLY A 154 3.60 15.33 5.87
N GLU A 155 3.10 16.43 5.28
CA GLU A 155 1.69 16.53 4.89
C GLU A 155 1.31 15.54 3.80
N LYS A 156 2.19 15.32 2.81
CA LYS A 156 2.02 14.28 1.78
C LYS A 156 1.94 12.89 2.41
N GLN A 157 2.82 12.60 3.35
CA GLN A 157 2.83 11.30 4.02
C GLN A 157 1.59 11.10 4.91
N ARG A 158 1.15 12.13 5.64
CA ARG A 158 -0.11 12.06 6.40
C ARG A 158 -1.32 11.84 5.49
N LEU A 159 -1.37 12.49 4.32
CA LEU A 159 -2.41 12.24 3.32
C LEU A 159 -2.37 10.81 2.77
N ASN A 160 -1.17 10.28 2.49
CA ASN A 160 -0.97 8.89 2.07
C ASN A 160 -1.53 7.90 3.10
N ILE A 161 -1.23 8.13 4.38
CA ILE A 161 -1.74 7.33 5.49
C ILE A 161 -3.28 7.43 5.58
N ALA A 162 -3.84 8.64 5.52
CA ALA A 162 -5.29 8.85 5.53
C ALA A 162 -5.98 8.12 4.38
N ASN A 163 -5.41 8.20 3.18
CA ASN A 163 -5.95 7.55 1.99
C ASN A 163 -5.94 6.01 2.09
N ALA A 164 -4.90 5.43 2.69
CA ALA A 164 -4.86 3.99 2.92
C ALA A 164 -5.83 3.55 4.02
N LEU A 165 -5.94 4.32 5.12
CA LEU A 165 -6.76 3.96 6.28
C LEU A 165 -8.26 4.20 6.08
N ILE A 166 -8.68 5.16 5.23
CA ILE A 166 -10.09 5.48 5.02
C ILE A 166 -10.89 4.29 4.49
N THR A 167 -10.21 3.36 3.82
CA THR A 167 -10.81 2.12 3.32
C THR A 167 -11.01 1.07 4.40
N LYS A 168 -10.43 1.26 5.61
CA LYS A 168 -10.40 0.29 6.71
C LYS A 168 -9.92 -1.08 6.25
N PRO A 169 -8.73 -1.18 5.67
CA PRO A 169 -8.23 -2.44 5.11
C PRO A 169 -8.02 -3.45 6.25
N ARG A 170 -8.26 -4.74 5.94
CA ARG A 170 -8.00 -5.84 6.88
C ARG A 170 -6.51 -6.17 6.99
N PHE A 171 -5.77 -5.92 5.91
CA PHE A 171 -4.32 -6.08 5.85
C PHE A 171 -3.70 -4.77 5.37
N LEU A 172 -2.81 -4.19 6.15
CA LEU A 172 -2.15 -2.93 5.85
C LEU A 172 -0.64 -3.14 5.75
N LEU A 173 -0.08 -2.78 4.62
CA LEU A 173 1.36 -2.76 4.37
C LEU A 173 1.88 -1.33 4.54
N LEU A 174 2.94 -1.16 5.32
CA LEU A 174 3.56 0.14 5.60
C LEU A 174 5.03 0.11 5.15
N ASP A 175 5.37 0.88 4.13
CA ASP A 175 6.72 0.99 3.59
C ASP A 175 7.34 2.32 4.05
N GLU A 176 8.16 2.29 5.10
CA GLU A 176 8.79 3.44 5.73
C GLU A 176 7.82 4.61 6.04
N PRO A 177 6.70 4.36 6.74
CA PRO A 177 5.61 5.35 6.86
C PRO A 177 6.01 6.62 7.61
N THR A 178 7.10 6.60 8.36
CA THR A 178 7.59 7.73 9.17
C THR A 178 8.79 8.45 8.58
N ALA A 179 9.32 8.03 7.44
CA ALA A 179 10.54 8.57 6.84
C ALA A 179 10.49 10.10 6.53
N SER A 180 9.29 10.66 6.38
CA SER A 180 9.04 12.08 6.11
C SER A 180 8.25 12.78 7.21
N LEU A 181 8.05 12.14 8.37
CA LEU A 181 7.38 12.72 9.53
C LEU A 181 8.46 13.21 10.51
N ASP A 182 8.42 14.50 10.87
CA ASP A 182 9.24 15.12 11.89
C ASP A 182 8.75 14.74 13.31
#